data_b572084364e5cfacd923297216bb42dd
#
_entry.id   b572084364e5cfacd923297216bb42dd
#
_cell.length_a   1.000
_cell.length_b   1.000
_cell.length_c   1.000
_cell.angle_alpha   90.00
_cell.angle_beta   90.00
_cell.angle_gamma   90.00
#
_symmetry.space_group_name_H-M   'P 1'
#
loop_
_entity.id
_entity.type
_entity.pdbx_description
1 polymer ?
#
loop_
_entity_poly.entity_id
_entity_poly.type
_entity_poly.pdbx_seq_one_letter_code
_entity_poly.pdbx_strand_id
1 'polypeptide(L)'
;MGGKKSQTKGRRAEKELSKILRGYGYDVEVGRPLSFGKEPDLIGLDGVHIECKRAEQLRLSEWLAQAAADAEKFRDGLPAVFHRRSREAWRVSMALTDWLELYRSYRPPPGSNYKE
;
A
#
# COMPACT_ATOMS: atom_id res chain seq x y z
N MET A 1 -22.81 -13.43 -2.80
CA MET A 1 -22.50 -13.73 -1.81
C MET A 1 -21.36 -13.22 -1.14
N GLY A 2 -20.26 -13.35 -1.16
CA GLY A 2 -19.18 -12.83 -0.40
C GLY A 2 -18.84 -11.38 -0.59
N GLY A 3 -19.48 -10.68 -1.53
CA GLY A 3 -19.08 -9.33 -1.85
C GLY A 3 -19.12 -8.38 -0.66
N LYS A 4 -20.19 -8.41 0.08
CA LYS A 4 -20.35 -7.52 1.21
C LYS A 4 -19.32 -7.80 2.30
N LYS A 5 -19.11 -9.07 2.60
CA LYS A 5 -18.13 -9.46 3.59
C LYS A 5 -16.72 -9.07 3.18
N SER A 6 -16.38 -9.30 1.92
CA SER A 6 -15.07 -8.96 1.39
C SER A 6 -14.83 -7.47 1.43
N GLN A 7 -15.84 -6.67 1.08
CA GLN A 7 -15.71 -5.22 1.13
C GLN A 7 -15.50 -4.73 2.56
N THR A 8 -16.22 -5.30 3.53
CA THR A 8 -16.06 -4.92 4.92
C THR A 8 -14.65 -5.23 5.42
N LYS A 9 -14.14 -6.42 5.08
CA LYS A 9 -12.79 -6.80 5.45
C LYS A 9 -11.77 -5.86 4.84
N GLY A 10 -11.93 -5.54 3.56
CA GLY A 10 -11.02 -4.65 2.88
C GLY A 10 -10.98 -3.28 3.53
N ARG A 11 -12.16 -2.73 3.85
CA ARG A 11 -12.22 -1.43 4.47
C ARG A 11 -11.62 -1.41 5.86
N ARG A 12 -11.79 -2.47 6.62
CA ARG A 12 -11.16 -2.57 7.93
C ARG A 12 -9.64 -2.56 7.82
N ALA A 13 -9.11 -3.30 6.86
CA ALA A 13 -7.67 -3.33 6.63
C ALA A 13 -7.15 -1.98 6.21
N GLU A 14 -7.87 -1.30 5.32
CA GLU A 14 -7.48 0.04 4.88
C GLU A 14 -7.48 1.03 6.04
N LYS A 15 -8.48 0.97 6.90
CA LYS A 15 -8.55 1.84 8.07
C LYS A 15 -7.42 1.54 9.04
N GLU A 16 -7.15 0.27 9.26
CA GLU A 16 -6.05 -0.14 10.12
C GLU A 16 -4.72 0.40 9.61
N LEU A 17 -4.45 0.18 8.32
CA LEU A 17 -3.21 0.61 7.71
C LEU A 17 -3.07 2.14 7.74
N SER A 18 -4.14 2.85 7.40
CA SER A 18 -4.08 4.31 7.40
C SER A 18 -3.80 4.84 8.81
N LYS A 19 -4.37 4.23 9.83
CA LYS A 19 -4.12 4.63 11.20
C LYS A 19 -2.67 4.42 11.58
N ILE A 20 -2.10 3.29 11.18
CA ILE A 20 -0.70 2.98 11.45
C ILE A 20 0.21 4.02 10.77
N LEU A 21 -0.06 4.30 9.49
CA LEU A 21 0.78 5.24 8.75
C LEU A 21 0.65 6.66 9.32
N ARG A 22 -0.54 7.06 9.76
CA ARG A 22 -0.70 8.33 10.44
C ARG A 22 0.08 8.38 11.73
N GLY A 23 0.16 7.25 12.44
CA GLY A 23 0.96 7.15 13.66
C GLY A 23 2.44 7.40 13.43
N TYR A 24 2.90 7.12 12.22
CA TYR A 24 4.29 7.40 11.83
C TYR A 24 4.47 8.81 11.25
N GLY A 25 3.42 9.60 11.21
CA GLY A 25 3.53 10.98 10.76
C GLY A 25 3.11 11.24 9.31
N TYR A 26 2.52 10.26 8.65
CA TYR A 26 2.10 10.42 7.26
C TYR A 26 0.59 10.64 7.20
N ASP A 27 0.17 11.62 6.42
CA ASP A 27 -1.23 12.02 6.36
C ASP A 27 -2.00 11.13 5.37
N VAL A 28 -2.14 9.86 5.73
CA VAL A 28 -2.79 8.88 4.87
C VAL A 28 -4.25 8.72 5.27
N GLU A 29 -5.12 8.77 4.28
CA GLU A 29 -6.55 8.66 4.48
C GLU A 29 -7.14 7.57 3.60
N VAL A 30 -8.24 6.99 4.06
CA VAL A 30 -9.01 6.03 3.27
C VAL A 30 -9.79 6.82 2.22
N GLY A 31 -9.79 6.34 0.99
CA GLY A 31 -10.56 6.96 -0.07
C GLY A 31 -12.05 6.94 0.25
N ARG A 32 -12.80 7.85 -0.37
CA ARG A 32 -14.22 7.96 -0.10
C ARG A 32 -14.97 6.72 -0.60
N PRO A 33 -15.84 6.13 0.23
CA PRO A 33 -16.55 4.90 -0.16
C PRO A 33 -17.40 5.07 -1.41
N LEU A 34 -17.94 6.25 -1.64
CA LEU A 34 -18.84 6.49 -2.76
C LEU A 34 -18.15 7.07 -3.98
N SER A 35 -16.82 6.95 -4.04
CA SER A 35 -16.08 7.42 -5.20
C SER A 35 -16.31 6.54 -6.43
N PHE A 36 -16.80 5.31 -6.23
CA PHE A 36 -17.06 4.36 -7.31
C PHE A 36 -15.81 4.12 -8.15
N GLY A 37 -14.67 3.95 -7.50
CA GLY A 37 -13.43 3.68 -8.20
C GLY A 37 -12.77 4.89 -8.81
N LYS A 38 -13.24 6.08 -8.49
CA LYS A 38 -12.63 7.32 -9.00
C LYS A 38 -11.43 7.75 -8.17
N GLU A 39 -11.27 7.17 -7.00
CA GLU A 39 -10.14 7.46 -6.12
C GLU A 39 -9.49 6.17 -5.68
N PRO A 40 -8.18 6.18 -5.40
CA PRO A 40 -7.54 5.02 -4.79
C PRO A 40 -8.13 4.73 -3.42
N ASP A 41 -7.99 3.49 -2.96
CA ASP A 41 -8.50 3.10 -1.65
C ASP A 41 -7.77 3.80 -0.51
N LEU A 42 -6.50 4.14 -0.70
CA LEU A 42 -5.70 4.86 0.27
C LEU A 42 -4.93 5.97 -0.43
N ILE A 43 -4.90 7.13 0.20
CA ILE A 43 -4.29 8.33 -0.37
C ILE A 43 -3.39 8.97 0.68
N GLY A 44 -2.21 9.44 0.31
CA GLY A 44 -1.40 10.24 1.23
C GLY A 44 0.08 9.93 1.30
N LEU A 45 0.56 8.93 0.56
CA LEU A 45 2.00 8.73 0.44
C LEU A 45 2.43 9.22 -0.93
N ASP A 46 2.97 10.41 -0.99
CA ASP A 46 3.36 11.00 -2.26
C ASP A 46 4.37 10.12 -2.97
N GLY A 47 4.08 9.80 -4.22
CA GLY A 47 4.97 8.99 -5.04
C GLY A 47 4.78 7.49 -4.91
N VAL A 48 3.90 7.04 -4.03
CA VAL A 48 3.65 5.61 -3.82
C VAL A 48 2.15 5.32 -3.89
N HIS A 49 1.79 4.40 -4.78
CA HIS A 49 0.42 3.89 -4.81
C HIS A 49 0.29 2.77 -3.79
N ILE A 50 -0.66 2.88 -2.89
CA ILE A 50 -0.85 1.91 -1.82
C ILE A 50 -1.95 0.92 -2.21
N GLU A 51 -1.56 -0.32 -2.46
CA GLU A 51 -2.51 -1.40 -2.62
C GLU A 51 -2.56 -2.17 -1.31
N CYS A 52 -3.71 -2.20 -0.66
CA CYS A 52 -3.83 -2.79 0.67
C CYS A 52 -4.49 -4.16 0.58
N LYS A 53 -3.82 -5.18 1.12
CA LYS A 53 -4.34 -6.55 1.08
C LYS A 53 -4.19 -7.21 2.43
N ARG A 54 -5.29 -7.70 2.97
CA ARG A 54 -5.26 -8.52 4.17
C ARG A 54 -5.96 -9.83 3.86
N ALA A 55 -5.20 -10.90 3.79
CA ALA A 55 -5.71 -12.20 3.40
C ALA A 55 -4.84 -13.29 4.01
N GLU A 56 -5.46 -14.44 4.29
CA GLU A 56 -4.70 -15.56 4.83
C GLU A 56 -3.87 -16.26 3.77
N GLN A 57 -4.30 -16.20 2.53
CA GLN A 57 -3.57 -16.81 1.43
C GLN A 57 -2.84 -15.75 0.63
N LEU A 58 -1.54 -15.91 0.50
CA LEU A 58 -0.71 -14.97 -0.23
C LEU A 58 -0.90 -15.17 -1.73
N ARG A 59 -1.29 -14.09 -2.42
CA ARG A 59 -1.44 -14.09 -3.87
C ARG A 59 -0.67 -12.90 -4.43
N LEU A 60 0.61 -12.88 -4.14
CA LEU A 60 1.42 -11.68 -4.35
C LEU A 60 1.52 -11.27 -5.82
N SER A 61 1.66 -12.23 -6.73
CA SER A 61 1.74 -11.89 -8.16
C SER A 61 0.49 -11.19 -8.65
N GLU A 62 -0.68 -11.68 -8.22
CA GLU A 62 -1.94 -11.05 -8.60
C GLU A 62 -2.06 -9.65 -7.98
N TRP A 63 -1.67 -9.52 -6.72
CA TRP A 63 -1.75 -8.24 -6.03
C TRP A 63 -0.82 -7.20 -6.65
N LEU A 64 0.39 -7.62 -7.04
CA LEU A 64 1.33 -6.71 -7.69
C LEU A 64 0.82 -6.27 -9.06
N ALA A 65 0.20 -7.18 -9.81
CA ALA A 65 -0.39 -6.82 -11.09
C ALA A 65 -1.54 -5.83 -10.91
N GLN A 66 -2.37 -6.05 -9.90
CA GLN A 66 -3.46 -5.13 -9.60
C GLN A 66 -2.92 -3.75 -9.17
N ALA A 67 -1.90 -3.75 -8.33
CA ALA A 67 -1.29 -2.50 -7.88
C ALA A 67 -0.73 -1.72 -9.06
N ALA A 68 -0.07 -2.40 -10.00
CA ALA A 68 0.48 -1.75 -11.17
C ALA A 68 -0.63 -1.14 -12.05
N ALA A 69 -1.71 -1.89 -12.25
CA ALA A 69 -2.83 -1.39 -13.06
C ALA A 69 -3.49 -0.18 -12.40
N ASP A 70 -3.70 -0.24 -11.09
CA ASP A 70 -4.34 0.85 -10.38
C ASP A 70 -3.44 2.07 -10.27
N ALA A 71 -2.14 1.87 -10.08
CA ALA A 71 -1.19 2.98 -10.06
C ALA A 71 -1.20 3.74 -11.38
N GLU A 72 -1.31 3.01 -12.50
CA GLU A 72 -1.39 3.63 -13.80
C GLU A 72 -2.72 4.36 -13.98
N LYS A 73 -3.81 3.74 -13.54
CA LYS A 73 -5.14 4.33 -13.63
C LYS A 73 -5.22 5.66 -12.86
N PHE A 74 -4.71 5.65 -11.64
CA PHE A 74 -4.82 6.82 -10.78
C PHE A 74 -3.63 7.76 -10.89
N ARG A 75 -2.54 7.32 -11.51
CA ARG A 75 -1.31 8.11 -11.66
C ARG A 75 -0.84 8.67 -10.33
N ASP A 76 -0.85 7.82 -9.32
CA ASP A 76 -0.56 8.25 -7.96
C ASP A 76 0.76 7.73 -7.39
N GLY A 77 1.58 7.10 -8.23
CA GLY A 77 2.92 6.75 -7.79
C GLY A 77 3.34 5.33 -8.13
N LEU A 78 4.45 4.93 -7.56
CA LEU A 78 5.00 3.59 -7.76
C LEU A 78 4.12 2.57 -7.05
N PRO A 79 3.76 1.48 -7.73
CA PRO A 79 2.86 0.50 -7.11
C PRO A 79 3.54 -0.29 -5.99
N ALA A 80 2.89 -0.34 -4.85
CA ALA A 80 3.36 -1.09 -3.70
C ALA A 80 2.20 -1.82 -3.05
N VAL A 81 2.41 -3.06 -2.68
CA VAL A 81 1.39 -3.85 -1.99
C VAL A 81 1.73 -3.88 -0.51
N PHE A 82 0.85 -3.31 0.29
CA PHE A 82 0.94 -3.33 1.74
C PHE A 82 0.05 -4.47 2.21
N HIS A 83 0.63 -5.50 2.79
CA HIS A 83 -0.14 -6.71 3.07
C HIS A 83 0.25 -7.35 4.39
N ARG A 84 -0.69 -8.12 4.92
CA ARG A 84 -0.41 -8.98 6.06
C ARG A 84 -1.42 -10.11 6.14
N ARG A 85 -1.04 -11.14 6.85
CA ARG A 85 -1.94 -12.21 7.26
C ARG A 85 -2.31 -11.96 8.73
N SER A 86 -3.33 -12.67 9.20
CA SER A 86 -3.70 -12.58 10.61
C SER A 86 -2.52 -12.88 11.51
N ARG A 87 -2.35 -12.08 12.56
CA ARG A 87 -1.30 -12.26 13.55
C ARG A 87 0.11 -12.06 13.01
N GLU A 88 0.24 -11.47 11.83
CA GLU A 88 1.54 -11.16 11.26
C GLU A 88 1.68 -9.67 11.07
N ALA A 89 2.92 -9.22 11.01
CA ALA A 89 3.21 -7.81 10.80
C ALA A 89 2.90 -7.41 9.37
N TRP A 90 2.61 -6.13 9.18
CA TRP A 90 2.46 -5.57 7.84
C TRP A 90 3.79 -5.63 7.10
N ARG A 91 3.71 -5.92 5.83
CA ARG A 91 4.86 -5.98 4.93
C ARG A 91 4.55 -5.16 3.68
N VAL A 92 5.61 -4.74 3.01
CA VAL A 92 5.46 -4.02 1.75
C VAL A 92 6.22 -4.78 0.67
N SER A 93 5.55 -5.03 -0.45
CA SER A 93 6.16 -5.70 -1.60
C SER A 93 6.07 -4.81 -2.82
N MET A 94 7.12 -4.78 -3.60
CA MET A 94 7.20 -3.99 -4.84
C MET A 94 7.97 -4.78 -5.89
N ALA A 95 7.73 -4.46 -7.15
CA ALA A 95 8.61 -4.94 -8.21
C ALA A 95 9.99 -4.33 -7.98
N LEU A 96 11.03 -5.07 -8.33
CA LEU A 96 12.41 -4.61 -8.08
C LEU A 96 12.67 -3.25 -8.73
N THR A 97 12.23 -3.06 -9.96
CA THR A 97 12.48 -1.80 -10.66
C THR A 97 11.79 -0.61 -9.96
N ASP A 98 10.61 -0.84 -9.41
CA ASP A 98 9.89 0.22 -8.70
C ASP A 98 10.58 0.54 -7.38
N TRP A 99 11.04 -0.50 -6.68
CA TRP A 99 11.77 -0.30 -5.43
C TRP A 99 13.08 0.46 -5.67
N LEU A 100 13.78 0.14 -6.78
CA LEU A 100 15.02 0.83 -7.11
C LEU A 100 14.77 2.30 -7.42
N GLU A 101 13.64 2.58 -8.06
CA GLU A 101 13.26 3.96 -8.33
C GLU A 101 13.06 4.73 -7.02
N LEU A 102 12.40 4.10 -6.07
CA LEU A 102 12.18 4.68 -4.75
C LEU A 102 13.51 4.85 -4.01
N TYR A 103 14.35 3.83 -4.05
CA TYR A 103 15.63 3.84 -3.34
C TYR A 103 16.57 4.91 -3.88
N ARG A 104 16.44 5.25 -5.15
CA ARG A 104 17.28 6.30 -5.75
C ARG A 104 17.18 7.62 -4.98
N SER A 105 16.02 7.90 -4.42
CA SER A 105 15.79 9.12 -3.67
C SER A 105 16.12 9.01 -2.19
N TYR A 106 16.43 7.81 -1.72
CA TYR A 106 16.68 7.61 -0.32
C TYR A 106 17.98 8.26 0.12
N ARG A 107 17.93 8.92 1.26
CA ARG A 107 19.12 9.53 1.87
C ARG A 107 19.21 9.02 3.29
N PRO A 108 20.28 8.27 3.64
CA PRO A 108 20.43 7.80 5.02
C PRO A 108 20.55 8.97 5.99
N PRO A 109 20.07 8.79 7.22
CA PRO A 109 20.20 9.87 8.22
C PRO A 109 21.67 10.27 8.44
N PRO A 110 21.94 11.53 8.76
CA PRO A 110 23.31 11.95 9.06
C PRO A 110 23.88 11.09 10.18
N GLY A 111 25.12 10.68 10.04
CA GLY A 111 25.79 9.85 11.02
C GLY A 111 25.51 8.37 10.91
N SER A 112 24.68 7.97 9.95
CA SER A 112 24.43 6.54 9.71
C SER A 112 25.71 5.85 9.32
N ASN A 113 25.89 4.63 9.81
CA ASN A 113 27.06 3.87 9.53
C ASN A 113 26.72 2.53 8.90
N TYR A 114 26.04 2.61 7.77
CA TYR A 114 25.70 1.40 7.03
C TYR A 114 26.86 1.02 6.15
N LYS A 115 27.69 0.16 6.70
CA LYS A 115 28.83 -0.27 5.93
C LYS A 115 28.52 -1.51 5.23
N GLU A 116 29.05 -1.62 4.09
CA GLU A 116 28.93 -2.85 3.36
C GLU A 116 29.84 -3.89 3.91
#